data_a82fe83b9c4e71ea10250e5455de83db
#
_entry.id   a82fe83b9c4e71ea10250e5455de83db
#
_cell.length_a   1.000
_cell.length_b   1.000
_cell.length_c   1.000
_cell.angle_alpha   90.00
_cell.angle_beta   90.00
_cell.angle_gamma   90.00
#
_symmetry.space_group_name_H-M   'P 1'
#
loop_
_entity.id
_entity.type
_entity.pdbx_description
1 polymer ?
#
loop_
_entity_poly.entity_id
_entity_poly.type
_entity_poly.pdbx_seq_one_letter_code
_entity_poly.pdbx_strand_id
1 'polypeptide(L)'
;HSYGTKDGLNLQQIYEGGEPFEALIDHPSWIDHVKHFVGGEGSFDYHHGPLFIDENFAHFRQPGEAIGLHSGGYPPIHRNQFRYHGERFMCGQVNVLMALTDISTGDGGTMIIPGSHKSNFSHPHFDQYRMNSEGASVEGIEGAVEMHMEKGDAIVFVDGLSHGSAKRTNPGERRVIIYRYGPSWGNFRHGYQPSQELLARLTPERRKIVQPLELLPREPQV
;
A
#
# COMPACT_ATOMS: atom_id res chain seq x y z
N HIS A 1 -12.07 -7.25 -9.83
CA HIS A 1 -12.56 -8.30 -8.93
C HIS A 1 -13.03 -7.71 -7.61
N SER A 2 -14.09 -8.30 -7.04
CA SER A 2 -14.57 -7.93 -5.70
C SER A 2 -14.66 -9.19 -4.85
N TYR A 3 -14.38 -9.07 -3.56
CA TYR A 3 -14.63 -10.12 -2.60
C TYR A 3 -15.08 -9.53 -1.27
N GLY A 4 -16.01 -10.22 -0.61
CA GLY A 4 -16.37 -9.91 0.76
C GLY A 4 -15.27 -10.37 1.71
N THR A 5 -14.99 -9.55 2.71
CA THR A 5 -14.18 -9.93 3.86
C THR A 5 -15.09 -9.96 5.08
N LYS A 6 -14.66 -10.56 6.19
CA LYS A 6 -15.39 -10.47 7.45
C LYS A 6 -15.60 -9.02 7.92
N ASP A 7 -14.81 -8.09 7.39
CA ASP A 7 -14.79 -6.67 7.77
C ASP A 7 -15.46 -5.76 6.72
N GLY A 8 -15.96 -6.30 5.60
CA GLY A 8 -16.61 -5.50 4.56
C GLY A 8 -16.38 -5.98 3.13
N LEU A 9 -16.41 -5.05 2.18
CA LEU A 9 -16.20 -5.28 0.75
C LEU A 9 -14.85 -4.77 0.30
N ASN A 10 -14.13 -5.57 -0.46
CA ASN A 10 -12.87 -5.21 -1.09
C ASN A 10 -13.02 -5.26 -2.61
N LEU A 11 -12.74 -4.15 -3.29
CA LEU A 11 -12.74 -4.04 -4.75
C LEU A 11 -11.30 -3.92 -5.24
N GLN A 12 -10.82 -4.91 -5.96
CA GLN A 12 -9.45 -4.97 -6.49
C GLN A 12 -9.32 -4.32 -7.86
N GLN A 13 -8.12 -3.91 -8.22
CA GLN A 13 -7.76 -3.28 -9.49
C GLN A 13 -8.60 -2.04 -9.80
N ILE A 14 -8.73 -1.14 -8.83
CA ILE A 14 -9.59 0.03 -8.94
C ILE A 14 -9.14 1.02 -10.02
N TYR A 15 -7.90 0.99 -10.48
CA TYR A 15 -7.44 1.79 -11.60
C TYR A 15 -8.20 1.48 -12.91
N GLU A 16 -8.87 0.32 -13.00
CA GLU A 16 -9.78 0.00 -14.11
C GLU A 16 -11.12 0.76 -14.04
N GLY A 17 -11.40 1.41 -12.91
CA GLY A 17 -12.66 2.09 -12.63
C GLY A 17 -12.85 3.43 -13.35
N GLY A 18 -11.93 3.81 -14.25
CA GLY A 18 -12.02 5.01 -15.08
C GLY A 18 -11.15 6.17 -14.61
N GLU A 19 -11.25 7.29 -15.29
CA GLU A 19 -10.36 8.45 -15.19
C GLU A 19 -10.07 8.93 -13.75
N PRO A 20 -11.04 9.01 -12.82
CA PRO A 20 -10.72 9.45 -11.44
C PRO A 20 -9.72 8.53 -10.73
N PHE A 21 -9.79 7.22 -10.97
CA PHE A 21 -8.84 6.26 -10.39
C PHE A 21 -7.54 6.20 -11.16
N GLU A 22 -7.58 6.39 -12.48
CA GLU A 22 -6.38 6.47 -13.31
C GLU A 22 -5.52 7.70 -12.93
N ALA A 23 -6.16 8.82 -12.56
CA ALA A 23 -5.47 10.01 -12.10
C ALA A 23 -4.71 9.82 -10.78
N LEU A 24 -5.05 8.80 -10.00
CA LEU A 24 -4.38 8.47 -8.73
C LEU A 24 -3.12 7.62 -8.93
N ILE A 25 -2.89 7.06 -10.11
CA ILE A 25 -1.71 6.22 -10.40
C ILE A 25 -0.41 6.99 -10.19
N ASP A 26 -0.38 8.25 -10.56
CA ASP A 26 0.78 9.14 -10.47
C ASP A 26 0.42 10.52 -9.88
N HIS A 27 -0.51 10.54 -8.94
CA HIS A 27 -1.02 11.79 -8.39
C HIS A 27 0.10 12.65 -7.77
N PRO A 28 0.17 13.95 -8.06
CA PRO A 28 1.28 14.82 -7.69
C PRO A 28 1.49 14.96 -6.18
N SER A 29 0.44 14.76 -5.37
CA SER A 29 0.58 14.85 -3.90
C SER A 29 1.46 13.77 -3.28
N TRP A 30 1.71 12.64 -3.96
CA TRP A 30 2.49 11.54 -3.36
C TRP A 30 3.51 10.90 -4.28
N ILE A 31 3.40 11.05 -5.60
CA ILE A 31 4.22 10.23 -6.52
C ILE A 31 5.72 10.45 -6.34
N ASP A 32 6.16 11.67 -6.05
CA ASP A 32 7.57 11.97 -5.84
C ASP A 32 8.09 11.39 -4.50
N HIS A 33 7.26 11.39 -3.46
CA HIS A 33 7.58 10.72 -2.20
C HIS A 33 7.72 9.21 -2.40
N VAL A 34 6.79 8.60 -3.14
CA VAL A 34 6.82 7.16 -3.45
C VAL A 34 8.09 6.81 -4.22
N LYS A 35 8.41 7.55 -5.28
CA LYS A 35 9.66 7.37 -6.04
C LYS A 35 10.89 7.48 -5.15
N HIS A 36 10.94 8.48 -4.27
CA HIS A 36 12.05 8.69 -3.36
C HIS A 36 12.28 7.49 -2.43
N PHE A 37 11.22 6.94 -1.87
CA PHE A 37 11.30 5.80 -0.95
C PHE A 37 11.67 4.47 -1.61
N VAL A 38 11.37 4.27 -2.90
CA VAL A 38 11.80 3.05 -3.63
C VAL A 38 13.21 3.15 -4.22
N GLY A 39 13.90 4.28 -4.08
CA GLY A 39 15.29 4.44 -4.51
C GLY A 39 15.58 5.70 -5.33
N GLY A 40 14.54 6.35 -5.83
CA GLY A 40 14.66 7.56 -6.63
C GLY A 40 15.28 7.33 -8.00
N GLU A 41 15.71 8.42 -8.62
CA GLU A 41 16.34 8.40 -9.94
C GLU A 41 17.65 7.61 -9.93
N GLY A 42 17.89 6.85 -10.99
CA GLY A 42 19.08 6.00 -11.15
C GLY A 42 19.01 4.66 -10.44
N SER A 43 17.88 4.30 -9.79
CA SER A 43 17.65 2.99 -9.18
C SER A 43 16.86 2.03 -10.08
N PHE A 44 16.59 2.40 -11.31
CA PHE A 44 15.75 1.67 -12.25
C PHE A 44 16.32 1.76 -13.67
N ASP A 45 15.87 0.91 -14.56
CA ASP A 45 16.19 1.03 -15.99
C ASP A 45 15.26 2.03 -16.70
N TYR A 46 15.72 2.52 -17.87
CA TYR A 46 15.00 3.56 -18.61
C TYR A 46 13.70 3.10 -19.25
N HIS A 47 13.50 1.79 -19.43
CA HIS A 47 12.32 1.25 -20.12
C HIS A 47 11.11 1.16 -19.20
N HIS A 48 11.32 0.82 -17.92
CA HIS A 48 10.25 0.49 -16.97
C HIS A 48 9.96 1.59 -15.96
N GLY A 49 10.90 2.54 -15.78
CA GLY A 49 10.78 3.56 -14.75
C GLY A 49 10.98 2.99 -13.33
N PRO A 50 10.77 3.79 -12.27
CA PRO A 50 11.10 3.39 -10.90
C PRO A 50 10.02 2.52 -10.23
N LEU A 51 8.77 2.61 -10.66
CA LEU A 51 7.62 2.12 -9.90
C LEU A 51 6.84 1.05 -10.64
N PHE A 52 6.23 0.18 -9.83
CA PHE A 52 5.20 -0.76 -10.24
C PHE A 52 4.08 -0.76 -9.20
N ILE A 53 2.81 -0.76 -9.62
CA ILE A 53 1.67 -0.95 -8.72
C ILE A 53 1.48 -2.44 -8.50
N ASP A 54 1.84 -2.89 -7.32
CA ASP A 54 1.71 -4.28 -6.89
C ASP A 54 0.27 -4.64 -6.53
N GLU A 55 -0.46 -3.70 -5.95
CA GLU A 55 -1.86 -3.86 -5.57
C GLU A 55 -2.55 -2.51 -5.50
N ASN A 56 -3.81 -2.44 -5.90
CA ASN A 56 -4.67 -1.30 -5.62
C ASN A 56 -6.12 -1.76 -5.40
N PHE A 57 -6.76 -1.21 -4.39
CA PHE A 57 -8.09 -1.61 -4.02
C PHE A 57 -8.85 -0.53 -3.26
N ALA A 58 -10.17 -0.62 -3.29
CA ALA A 58 -11.07 0.11 -2.40
C ALA A 58 -11.58 -0.82 -1.31
N HIS A 59 -11.62 -0.36 -0.07
CA HIS A 59 -12.15 -1.10 1.06
C HIS A 59 -13.29 -0.35 1.72
N PHE A 60 -14.46 -0.97 1.72
CA PHE A 60 -15.68 -0.48 2.34
C PHE A 60 -15.93 -1.30 3.60
N ARG A 61 -15.75 -0.67 4.77
CA ARG A 61 -15.77 -1.35 6.05
C ARG A 61 -16.98 -0.96 6.88
N GLN A 62 -17.74 -1.97 7.29
CA GLN A 62 -18.85 -1.85 8.22
C GLN A 62 -18.34 -1.88 9.67
N PRO A 63 -19.21 -1.57 10.68
CA PRO A 63 -18.87 -1.82 12.08
C PRO A 63 -18.40 -3.27 12.29
N GLY A 64 -17.32 -3.44 13.03
CA GLY A 64 -16.70 -4.76 13.20
C GLY A 64 -15.38 -4.68 13.98
N GLU A 65 -14.73 -5.83 14.13
CA GLU A 65 -13.52 -5.97 14.91
C GLU A 65 -12.32 -5.25 14.32
N ALA A 66 -11.31 -4.98 15.11
CA ALA A 66 -10.03 -4.41 14.69
C ALA A 66 -9.32 -5.33 13.68
N ILE A 67 -8.44 -4.75 12.87
CA ILE A 67 -7.45 -5.50 12.10
C ILE A 67 -6.16 -5.52 12.91
N GLY A 68 -5.73 -6.71 13.29
CA GLY A 68 -4.57 -6.89 14.12
C GLY A 68 -3.26 -6.48 13.44
N LEU A 69 -2.20 -6.51 14.22
CA LEU A 69 -0.86 -6.10 13.81
C LEU A 69 -0.34 -6.96 12.64
N HIS A 70 0.21 -6.29 11.64
CA HIS A 70 0.90 -6.91 10.53
C HIS A 70 2.07 -6.02 10.06
N SER A 71 2.91 -6.58 9.19
CA SER A 71 4.14 -5.95 8.69
C SER A 71 5.17 -5.70 9.82
N GLY A 72 5.99 -4.66 9.75
CA GLY A 72 6.97 -4.38 10.80
C GLY A 72 8.14 -5.38 10.86
N GLY A 73 8.66 -5.80 9.71
CA GLY A 73 9.73 -6.77 9.63
C GLY A 73 9.27 -8.25 9.67
N TYR A 74 7.96 -8.49 9.73
CA TYR A 74 7.40 -9.84 9.70
C TYR A 74 6.24 -9.96 8.70
N PRO A 75 6.17 -10.99 7.86
CA PRO A 75 7.26 -11.95 7.59
C PRO A 75 8.47 -11.23 6.95
N PRO A 76 9.70 -11.80 7.02
CA PRO A 76 10.90 -11.18 6.48
C PRO A 76 10.95 -11.31 4.94
N ILE A 77 10.04 -10.62 4.27
CA ILE A 77 9.90 -10.60 2.81
C ILE A 77 10.28 -9.24 2.22
N HIS A 78 10.57 -9.20 0.94
CA HIS A 78 11.11 -8.02 0.28
C HIS A 78 10.23 -6.78 0.42
N ARG A 79 8.91 -6.90 0.39
CA ARG A 79 8.00 -5.75 0.51
C ARG A 79 8.10 -5.06 1.88
N ASN A 80 8.46 -5.78 2.96
CA ASN A 80 8.65 -5.22 4.30
C ASN A 80 10.02 -4.56 4.47
N GLN A 81 10.87 -4.61 3.47
CA GLN A 81 12.20 -4.05 3.52
C GLN A 81 12.16 -2.53 3.64
N PHE A 82 12.87 -2.00 4.64
CA PHE A 82 13.20 -0.59 4.75
C PHE A 82 14.73 -0.47 4.89
N ARG A 83 15.37 0.13 3.91
CA ARG A 83 16.83 0.32 3.90
C ARG A 83 17.17 1.74 3.47
N TYR A 84 18.19 2.27 4.11
CA TYR A 84 18.87 3.49 3.66
C TYR A 84 20.34 3.16 3.45
N HIS A 85 20.81 3.28 2.24
CA HIS A 85 22.17 2.96 1.87
C HIS A 85 22.61 3.81 0.67
N GLY A 86 23.87 4.32 0.71
CA GLY A 86 24.38 5.16 -0.38
C GLY A 86 23.51 6.40 -0.64
N GLU A 87 23.04 7.04 0.44
CA GLU A 87 22.19 8.24 0.41
C GLU A 87 20.80 8.03 -0.23
N ARG A 88 20.37 6.78 -0.39
CA ARG A 88 19.07 6.43 -0.99
C ARG A 88 18.26 5.52 -0.08
N PHE A 89 16.95 5.72 -0.12
CA PHE A 89 16.01 4.75 0.42
C PHE A 89 15.80 3.60 -0.56
N MET A 90 15.62 2.41 -0.02
CA MET A 90 15.33 1.18 -0.76
C MET A 90 14.21 0.45 -0.02
N CYS A 91 12.99 0.93 -0.15
CA CYS A 91 11.82 0.30 0.44
C CYS A 91 11.22 -0.70 -0.54
N GLY A 92 10.81 -1.85 -0.04
CA GLY A 92 10.22 -2.89 -0.87
C GLY A 92 8.80 -2.56 -1.32
N GLN A 93 8.03 -1.84 -0.49
CA GLN A 93 6.69 -1.37 -0.84
C GLN A 93 6.35 -0.08 -0.09
N VAL A 94 5.66 0.83 -0.78
CA VAL A 94 5.12 2.08 -0.26
C VAL A 94 3.61 2.08 -0.49
N ASN A 95 2.86 2.30 0.58
CA ASN A 95 1.42 2.35 0.56
C ASN A 95 0.95 3.80 0.58
N VAL A 96 -0.03 4.10 -0.26
CA VAL A 96 -0.81 5.34 -0.21
C VAL A 96 -2.24 4.95 0.12
N LEU A 97 -2.71 5.36 1.28
CA LEU A 97 -4.09 5.16 1.73
C LEU A 97 -4.80 6.51 1.74
N MET A 98 -5.85 6.65 0.94
CA MET A 98 -6.65 7.86 0.82
C MET A 98 -8.05 7.63 1.42
N ALA A 99 -8.50 8.56 2.24
CA ALA A 99 -9.82 8.56 2.85
C ALA A 99 -10.89 9.08 1.88
N LEU A 100 -11.95 8.30 1.64
CA LEU A 100 -13.13 8.73 0.89
C LEU A 100 -14.28 9.16 1.81
N THR A 101 -14.14 8.93 3.10
CA THR A 101 -15.01 9.41 4.18
C THR A 101 -14.13 9.94 5.29
N ASP A 102 -14.67 10.83 6.13
CA ASP A 102 -13.97 11.23 7.35
C ASP A 102 -13.72 10.01 8.23
N ILE A 103 -12.57 9.98 8.89
CA ILE A 103 -12.12 8.91 9.77
C ILE A 103 -11.69 9.54 11.09
N SER A 104 -12.47 9.28 12.13
CA SER A 104 -12.24 9.75 13.49
C SER A 104 -12.35 8.60 14.48
N THR A 105 -12.32 8.89 15.76
CA THR A 105 -12.47 7.88 16.82
C THR A 105 -13.75 7.06 16.62
N GLY A 106 -13.60 5.74 16.64
CA GLY A 106 -14.69 4.79 16.43
C GLY A 106 -14.96 4.46 14.96
N ASP A 107 -14.30 5.12 14.00
CA ASP A 107 -14.42 4.79 12.58
C ASP A 107 -13.47 3.68 12.14
N GLY A 108 -12.65 3.17 13.04
CA GLY A 108 -11.71 2.10 12.76
C GLY A 108 -10.54 2.58 11.92
N GLY A 109 -9.95 3.70 12.30
CA GLY A 109 -8.80 4.31 11.64
C GLY A 109 -7.60 3.37 11.55
N THR A 110 -6.70 3.66 10.64
CA THR A 110 -5.43 2.94 10.55
C THR A 110 -4.62 3.20 11.81
N MET A 111 -4.19 2.12 12.48
CA MET A 111 -3.31 2.15 13.64
C MET A 111 -1.88 1.91 13.19
N ILE A 112 -0.94 2.73 13.65
CA ILE A 112 0.48 2.59 13.32
C ILE A 112 1.32 2.57 14.60
N ILE A 113 2.49 1.93 14.54
CA ILE A 113 3.54 2.04 15.55
C ILE A 113 4.67 2.89 14.98
N PRO A 114 4.75 4.18 15.33
CA PRO A 114 5.76 5.10 14.78
C PRO A 114 7.18 4.57 14.96
N GLY A 115 8.00 4.64 13.91
CA GLY A 115 9.40 4.20 13.95
C GLY A 115 9.62 2.70 13.77
N SER A 116 8.60 1.86 13.83
CA SER A 116 8.72 0.39 13.73
C SER A 116 9.28 -0.11 12.39
N HIS A 117 9.14 0.66 11.32
CA HIS A 117 9.74 0.36 10.01
C HIS A 117 11.28 0.33 10.03
N LYS A 118 11.91 0.95 11.04
CA LYS A 118 13.37 0.95 11.23
C LYS A 118 13.86 -0.26 12.03
N SER A 119 12.94 -1.05 12.59
CA SER A 119 13.29 -2.25 13.32
C SER A 119 13.68 -3.39 12.36
N ASN A 120 14.70 -4.15 12.74
CA ASN A 120 15.06 -5.41 12.08
C ASN A 120 14.33 -6.62 12.70
N PHE A 121 13.45 -6.38 13.65
CA PHE A 121 12.73 -7.39 14.41
C PHE A 121 11.23 -7.11 14.33
N SER A 122 10.44 -8.17 14.37
CA SER A 122 9.00 -8.05 14.62
C SER A 122 8.75 -7.46 16.01
N HIS A 123 7.58 -6.84 16.18
CA HIS A 123 7.17 -6.33 17.48
C HIS A 123 7.25 -7.42 18.56
N PRO A 124 7.74 -7.17 19.79
CA PRO A 124 7.88 -8.17 20.84
C PRO A 124 6.60 -8.98 21.13
N HIS A 125 5.45 -8.33 21.02
CA HIS A 125 4.14 -8.95 21.21
C HIS A 125 3.43 -9.28 19.88
N PHE A 126 4.17 -9.47 18.79
CA PHE A 126 3.59 -9.70 17.46
C PHE A 126 2.63 -10.88 17.47
N ASP A 127 2.99 -12.01 18.07
CA ASP A 127 2.14 -13.20 18.10
C ASP A 127 0.83 -13.00 18.86
N GLN A 128 0.81 -12.12 19.85
CA GLN A 128 -0.38 -11.77 20.61
C GLN A 128 -1.35 -10.91 19.81
N TYR A 129 -0.82 -9.96 19.04
CA TYR A 129 -1.60 -8.93 18.36
C TYR A 129 -1.72 -9.10 16.85
N ARG A 130 -1.13 -10.15 16.28
CA ARG A 130 -1.11 -10.35 14.83
C ARG A 130 -2.51 -10.52 14.24
N MET A 131 -2.66 -10.12 13.01
CA MET A 131 -3.92 -10.01 12.26
C MET A 131 -4.83 -11.25 12.33
N ASN A 132 -4.28 -12.44 12.43
CA ASN A 132 -5.05 -13.70 12.46
C ASN A 132 -5.30 -14.25 13.86
N SER A 133 -4.91 -13.54 14.91
CA SER A 133 -5.21 -13.94 16.29
C SER A 133 -6.61 -13.49 16.67
N GLU A 134 -7.31 -14.31 17.44
CA GLU A 134 -8.66 -13.99 17.92
C GLU A 134 -8.62 -12.74 18.81
N GLY A 135 -9.50 -11.77 18.53
CA GLY A 135 -9.56 -10.51 19.28
C GLY A 135 -8.35 -9.61 19.13
N ALA A 136 -7.46 -9.88 18.18
CA ALA A 136 -6.26 -9.08 17.97
C ALA A 136 -6.60 -7.63 17.60
N SER A 137 -5.95 -6.70 18.28
CA SER A 137 -6.10 -5.27 18.03
C SER A 137 -4.80 -4.54 18.32
N VAL A 138 -4.47 -3.57 17.51
CA VAL A 138 -3.32 -2.68 17.75
C VAL A 138 -3.60 -1.65 18.82
N GLU A 139 -4.86 -1.45 19.19
CA GLU A 139 -5.30 -0.44 20.20
C GLU A 139 -4.71 -0.66 21.58
N GLY A 140 -4.35 -1.89 21.94
CA GLY A 140 -3.73 -2.21 23.23
C GLY A 140 -2.21 -2.08 23.27
N ILE A 141 -1.57 -1.69 22.17
CA ILE A 141 -0.11 -1.61 22.07
C ILE A 141 0.35 -0.23 22.49
N GLU A 142 1.28 -0.16 23.47
CA GLU A 142 1.88 1.08 23.90
C GLU A 142 2.60 1.79 22.74
N GLY A 143 2.33 3.07 22.57
CA GLY A 143 2.89 3.89 21.50
C GLY A 143 2.20 3.74 20.13
N ALA A 144 1.19 2.89 20.01
CA ALA A 144 0.36 2.86 18.81
C ALA A 144 -0.50 4.13 18.69
N VAL A 145 -0.63 4.63 17.48
CA VAL A 145 -1.36 5.87 17.17
C VAL A 145 -2.43 5.57 16.11
N GLU A 146 -3.66 6.02 16.38
CA GLU A 146 -4.74 5.99 15.39
C GLU A 146 -4.63 7.20 14.46
N MET A 147 -4.66 6.96 13.16
CA MET A 147 -4.62 8.00 12.14
C MET A 147 -6.03 8.50 11.87
N HIS A 148 -6.31 9.74 12.28
CA HIS A 148 -7.54 10.45 11.94
C HIS A 148 -7.33 11.22 10.62
N MET A 149 -8.34 11.23 9.76
CA MET A 149 -8.24 11.78 8.40
C MET A 149 -9.55 12.45 8.02
N GLU A 150 -9.46 13.58 7.34
CA GLU A 150 -10.61 14.14 6.63
C GLU A 150 -10.77 13.46 5.27
N LYS A 151 -11.97 13.47 4.73
CA LYS A 151 -12.24 13.02 3.36
C LYS A 151 -11.32 13.75 2.37
N GLY A 152 -10.57 13.00 1.59
CA GLY A 152 -9.58 13.52 0.63
C GLY A 152 -8.16 13.49 1.14
N ASP A 153 -7.92 13.32 2.44
CA ASP A 153 -6.58 13.13 2.98
C ASP A 153 -5.97 11.81 2.52
N ALA A 154 -4.65 11.80 2.36
CA ALA A 154 -3.89 10.60 2.09
C ALA A 154 -2.71 10.47 3.04
N ILE A 155 -2.47 9.27 3.55
CA ILE A 155 -1.27 8.91 4.29
C ILE A 155 -0.35 8.05 3.41
N VAL A 156 0.94 8.35 3.47
CA VAL A 156 1.99 7.60 2.77
C VAL A 156 2.85 6.90 3.80
N PHE A 157 2.99 5.60 3.69
CA PHE A 157 3.81 4.82 4.61
C PHE A 157 4.42 3.60 3.93
N VAL A 158 5.60 3.18 4.41
CA VAL A 158 6.28 1.98 3.92
C VAL A 158 5.65 0.72 4.53
N ASP A 159 5.55 -0.35 3.76
CA ASP A 159 4.93 -1.61 4.23
C ASP A 159 5.67 -2.23 5.44
N GLY A 160 6.95 -1.88 5.61
CA GLY A 160 7.73 -2.24 6.80
C GLY A 160 7.25 -1.60 8.11
N LEU A 161 6.34 -0.64 8.08
CA LEU A 161 5.72 -0.06 9.27
C LEU A 161 4.74 -1.05 9.89
N SER A 162 4.90 -1.36 11.16
CA SER A 162 3.92 -2.17 11.90
C SER A 162 2.61 -1.42 12.00
N HIS A 163 1.54 -2.00 11.49
CA HIS A 163 0.25 -1.34 11.44
C HIS A 163 -0.92 -2.33 11.50
N GLY A 164 -2.11 -1.79 11.65
CA GLY A 164 -3.38 -2.49 11.68
C GLY A 164 -4.52 -1.48 11.58
N SER A 165 -5.63 -1.73 12.23
CA SER A 165 -6.70 -0.74 12.37
C SER A 165 -7.39 -0.86 13.71
N ALA A 166 -7.94 0.25 14.19
CA ALA A 166 -8.81 0.29 15.34
C ALA A 166 -10.12 -0.48 15.06
N LYS A 167 -10.83 -0.84 16.13
CA LYS A 167 -12.19 -1.39 16.04
C LYS A 167 -13.13 -0.32 15.46
N ARG A 168 -14.01 -0.73 14.55
CA ARG A 168 -15.03 0.16 14.04
C ARG A 168 -16.33 -0.01 14.82
N THR A 169 -16.75 1.04 15.50
CA THR A 169 -17.96 1.07 16.35
C THR A 169 -19.03 2.03 15.84
N ASN A 170 -18.65 3.06 15.08
CA ASN A 170 -19.59 4.03 14.55
C ASN A 170 -20.48 3.41 13.45
N PRO A 171 -21.74 3.83 13.34
CA PRO A 171 -22.62 3.38 12.29
C PRO A 171 -22.16 3.87 10.90
N GLY A 172 -22.73 3.28 9.86
CA GLY A 172 -22.39 3.61 8.48
C GLY A 172 -21.15 2.85 7.98
N GLU A 173 -20.46 3.41 7.02
CA GLU A 173 -19.37 2.73 6.30
C GLU A 173 -18.14 3.62 6.19
N ARG A 174 -16.99 3.10 6.56
CA ARG A 174 -15.69 3.72 6.28
C ARG A 174 -15.24 3.31 4.88
N ARG A 175 -14.88 4.25 4.06
CA ARG A 175 -14.39 4.04 2.70
C ARG A 175 -12.98 4.57 2.54
N VAL A 176 -12.08 3.71 2.10
CA VAL A 176 -10.70 4.07 1.75
C VAL A 176 -10.31 3.44 0.44
N ILE A 177 -9.36 4.04 -0.23
CA ILE A 177 -8.66 3.44 -1.36
C ILE A 177 -7.17 3.32 -1.04
N ILE A 178 -6.55 2.30 -1.58
CA ILE A 178 -5.14 2.01 -1.33
C ILE A 178 -4.46 1.73 -2.67
N TYR A 179 -3.34 2.43 -2.90
CA TYR A 179 -2.40 2.16 -3.96
C TYR A 179 -1.09 1.70 -3.33
N ARG A 180 -0.59 0.54 -3.73
CA ARG A 180 0.64 -0.06 -3.22
C ARG A 180 1.67 -0.09 -4.32
N TYR A 181 2.74 0.65 -4.12
CA TYR A 181 3.82 0.78 -5.08
C TYR A 181 5.03 0.01 -4.59
N GLY A 182 5.65 -0.73 -5.49
CA GLY A 182 6.96 -1.32 -5.29
C GLY A 182 7.95 -0.78 -6.32
N PRO A 183 9.24 -1.14 -6.20
CA PRO A 183 10.20 -0.90 -7.26
C PRO A 183 9.79 -1.69 -8.51
N SER A 184 10.05 -1.13 -9.68
CA SER A 184 9.61 -1.70 -10.96
C SER A 184 10.08 -3.14 -11.22
N TRP A 185 11.16 -3.55 -10.60
CA TRP A 185 11.68 -4.93 -10.68
C TRP A 185 10.94 -5.94 -9.76
N GLY A 186 10.01 -5.46 -8.91
CA GLY A 186 9.30 -6.31 -7.94
C GLY A 186 7.82 -6.42 -8.24
N ASN A 187 7.27 -7.62 -8.03
CA ASN A 187 5.83 -7.90 -8.02
C ASN A 187 5.59 -8.90 -6.88
N PHE A 188 4.89 -8.46 -5.83
CA PHE A 188 4.90 -9.19 -4.56
C PHE A 188 3.58 -9.86 -4.20
N ARG A 189 2.43 -9.36 -4.66
CA ARG A 189 1.12 -9.81 -4.19
C ARG A 189 0.24 -10.37 -5.28
N HIS A 190 -0.03 -9.59 -6.30
CA HIS A 190 -1.02 -9.90 -7.31
C HIS A 190 -0.43 -9.75 -8.71
N GLY A 191 -0.59 -10.78 -9.52
CA GLY A 191 -0.25 -10.72 -10.94
C GLY A 191 -1.36 -10.02 -11.72
N TYR A 192 -1.60 -8.75 -11.47
CA TYR A 192 -2.58 -7.99 -12.21
C TYR A 192 -2.23 -7.90 -13.69
N GLN A 193 -3.23 -8.12 -14.52
CA GLN A 193 -3.14 -7.92 -15.95
C GLN A 193 -4.03 -6.74 -16.30
N PRO A 194 -3.46 -5.54 -16.54
CA PRO A 194 -4.24 -4.39 -16.94
C PRO A 194 -4.94 -4.66 -18.28
N SER A 195 -6.19 -4.20 -18.39
CA SER A 195 -6.96 -4.36 -19.62
C SER A 195 -6.36 -3.55 -20.78
N GLN A 196 -6.55 -4.01 -22.03
CA GLN A 196 -6.12 -3.25 -23.18
C GLN A 196 -6.84 -1.89 -23.28
N GLU A 197 -8.07 -1.81 -22.80
CA GLU A 197 -8.85 -0.58 -22.72
C GLU A 197 -8.20 0.42 -21.74
N LEU A 198 -7.80 -0.02 -20.57
CA LEU A 198 -7.04 0.80 -19.63
C LEU A 198 -5.72 1.27 -20.27
N LEU A 199 -4.91 0.35 -20.78
CA LEU A 199 -3.62 0.68 -21.38
C LEU A 199 -3.73 1.67 -22.55
N ALA A 200 -4.82 1.62 -23.33
CA ALA A 200 -5.05 2.55 -24.42
C ALA A 200 -5.33 3.99 -23.93
N ARG A 201 -5.90 4.16 -22.75
CA ARG A 201 -6.21 5.48 -22.17
C ARG A 201 -5.06 6.08 -21.38
N LEU A 202 -4.16 5.24 -20.85
CA LEU A 202 -3.06 5.70 -20.01
C LEU A 202 -1.97 6.42 -20.79
N THR A 203 -1.35 7.43 -20.18
CA THR A 203 -0.11 8.02 -20.66
C THR A 203 1.03 6.99 -20.66
N PRO A 204 2.08 7.19 -21.45
CA PRO A 204 3.25 6.30 -21.43
C PRO A 204 3.86 6.12 -20.02
N GLU A 205 3.87 7.18 -19.21
CA GLU A 205 4.40 7.16 -17.84
C GLU A 205 3.55 6.29 -16.93
N ARG A 206 2.22 6.44 -16.99
CA ARG A 206 1.29 5.62 -16.21
C ARG A 206 1.31 4.16 -16.62
N ARG A 207 1.48 3.88 -17.93
CA ARG A 207 1.63 2.49 -18.40
C ARG A 207 2.80 1.78 -17.74
N LYS A 208 3.96 2.46 -17.61
CA LYS A 208 5.14 1.88 -16.94
C LYS A 208 4.87 1.47 -15.49
N ILE A 209 3.95 2.17 -14.82
CA ILE A 209 3.62 1.90 -13.41
C ILE A 209 2.67 0.71 -13.26
N VAL A 210 1.82 0.45 -14.24
CA VAL A 210 0.79 -0.61 -14.15
C VAL A 210 1.12 -1.88 -14.92
N GLN A 211 2.01 -1.81 -15.91
CA GLN A 211 2.42 -2.98 -16.70
C GLN A 211 3.49 -3.78 -15.97
N PRO A 212 3.35 -5.10 -15.91
CA PRO A 212 4.43 -5.97 -15.45
C PRO A 212 5.69 -5.79 -16.30
N LEU A 213 6.84 -6.06 -15.71
CA LEU A 213 8.10 -6.09 -16.44
C LEU A 213 8.06 -7.13 -17.54
N GLU A 214 8.38 -6.72 -18.76
CA GLU A 214 8.57 -7.61 -19.90
C GLU A 214 10.05 -7.85 -20.12
N LEU A 215 10.38 -9.03 -20.61
CA LEU A 215 11.74 -9.32 -21.05
C LEU A 215 12.08 -8.44 -22.26
N LEU A 216 13.12 -7.66 -22.16
CA LEU A 216 13.63 -6.90 -23.29
C LEU A 216 14.12 -7.86 -24.38
N PRO A 217 13.80 -7.61 -25.66
CA PRO A 217 14.34 -8.39 -26.74
C PRO A 217 15.88 -8.28 -26.71
N ARG A 218 16.55 -9.42 -26.84
CA ARG A 218 18.00 -9.46 -26.99
C ARG A 218 18.37 -8.72 -28.27
N GLU A 219 19.06 -7.60 -28.17
CA GLU A 219 19.63 -6.99 -29.35
C GLU A 219 20.60 -8.00 -30.00
N PRO A 220 20.57 -8.14 -31.32
CA PRO A 220 21.58 -8.95 -32.01
C PRO A 220 22.96 -8.39 -31.66
N GLN A 221 23.82 -9.23 -31.12
CA GLN A 221 25.23 -8.85 -30.96
C GLN A 221 25.79 -8.66 -32.39
N VAL A 222 26.10 -7.42 -32.74
CA VAL A 222 26.75 -7.09 -33.99
C VAL A 222 28.22 -7.51 -33.90
#